data_966cac735539211f31d9217207c15fb9
#
_entry.id   966cac735539211f31d9217207c15fb9
#
_cell.length_a   1.000
_cell.length_b   1.000
_cell.length_c   1.000
_cell.angle_alpha   90.00
_cell.angle_beta   90.00
_cell.angle_gamma   90.00
#
_symmetry.space_group_name_H-M   'P 1'
#
loop_
_entity.id
_entity.type
_entity.pdbx_description
1 polymer ?
#
loop_
_entity_poly.entity_id
_entity_poly.type
_entity_poly.pdbx_seq_one_letter_code
_entity_poly.pdbx_strand_id
1 'polypeptide(L)'
;DQLLRKNNNPDLWLLLSEIQRSSKNIIGYHQSRAEYFLLLGQNERALNQLEFALKLTQNNFQVSERIMTKMIEIKKEINESRGL
;
A
#
# COMPACT_ATOMS: atom_id res chain seq x y z
N ASP A 1 12.09 -3.88 2.02
CA ASP A 1 13.23 -3.47 2.84
C ASP A 1 12.88 -3.58 4.33
N GLN A 2 13.72 -4.29 5.08
CA GLN A 2 13.47 -4.47 6.51
C GLN A 2 13.48 -3.16 7.30
N LEU A 3 14.27 -2.21 6.86
CA LEU A 3 14.34 -0.92 7.50
C LEU A 3 12.99 -0.21 7.43
N LEU A 4 12.37 -0.23 6.26
CA LEU A 4 11.06 0.40 6.05
C LEU A 4 9.96 -0.33 6.80
N ARG A 5 10.04 -1.66 6.91
CA ARG A 5 9.02 -2.43 7.63
C ARG A 5 8.91 -2.05 9.09
N LYS A 6 10.04 -1.67 9.70
CA LYS A 6 10.08 -1.30 11.11
C LYS A 6 9.87 0.19 11.30
N ASN A 7 9.76 0.94 10.24
CA ASN A 7 9.65 2.38 10.32
C ASN A 7 8.19 2.79 10.29
N ASN A 8 7.77 3.52 11.34
CA ASN A 8 6.41 4.02 11.45
C ASN A 8 6.31 5.50 11.05
N ASN A 9 7.34 6.02 10.37
CA ASN A 9 7.33 7.41 9.93
C ASN A 9 6.68 7.52 8.55
N PRO A 10 5.47 8.11 8.46
CA PRO A 10 4.81 8.23 7.18
C PRO A 10 5.58 9.05 6.16
N ASP A 11 6.40 10.01 6.60
CA ASP A 11 7.16 10.85 5.68
C ASP A 11 8.17 10.05 4.85
N LEU A 12 8.73 8.99 5.42
CA LEU A 12 9.66 8.13 4.67
C LEU A 12 8.94 7.37 3.56
N TRP A 13 7.73 6.91 3.83
CA TRP A 13 6.94 6.25 2.79
C TRP A 13 6.56 7.23 1.68
N LEU A 14 6.23 8.46 2.06
CA LEU A 14 5.91 9.49 1.08
C LEU A 14 7.13 9.80 0.20
N LEU A 15 8.31 9.93 0.82
CA LEU A 15 9.55 10.16 0.07
C LEU A 15 9.84 9.01 -0.89
N LEU A 16 9.70 7.76 -0.41
CA LEU A 16 9.90 6.59 -1.26
C LEU A 16 8.94 6.61 -2.45
N SER A 17 7.68 6.97 -2.22
CA SER A 17 6.70 7.03 -3.31
C SER A 17 7.11 8.04 -4.36
N GLU A 18 7.67 9.18 -3.96
CA GLU A 18 8.12 10.19 -4.91
C GLU A 18 9.31 9.71 -5.74
N ILE A 19 10.25 9.00 -5.11
CA ILE A 19 11.37 8.39 -5.81
C ILE A 19 10.88 7.37 -6.83
N GLN A 20 9.93 6.54 -6.43
CA GLN A 20 9.36 5.52 -7.30
C GLN A 20 8.62 6.13 -8.48
N ARG A 21 7.85 7.20 -8.22
CA ARG A 21 7.16 7.92 -9.29
C ARG A 21 8.17 8.48 -10.31
N SER A 22 9.22 9.11 -9.84
CA SER A 22 10.26 9.67 -10.71
C SER A 22 10.99 8.60 -11.52
N SER A 23 11.11 7.39 -10.95
CA SER A 23 11.74 6.25 -11.61
C SER A 23 10.76 5.46 -12.47
N LYS A 24 9.53 5.91 -12.58
CA LYS A 24 8.46 5.25 -13.33
C LYS A 24 8.08 3.88 -12.78
N ASN A 25 8.39 3.62 -11.51
CA ASN A 25 7.91 2.44 -10.80
C ASN A 25 6.53 2.74 -10.21
N ILE A 26 5.52 2.72 -11.05
CA ILE A 26 4.18 3.17 -10.66
C ILE A 26 3.52 2.19 -9.69
N ILE A 27 3.76 0.89 -9.85
CA ILE A 27 3.24 -0.10 -8.90
C ILE A 27 3.80 0.18 -7.51
N GLY A 28 5.12 0.33 -7.39
CA GLY A 28 5.74 0.66 -6.12
C GLY A 28 5.26 1.99 -5.55
N TYR A 29 5.07 2.98 -6.40
CA TYR A 29 4.52 4.27 -6.01
C TYR A 29 3.19 4.11 -5.26
N HIS A 30 2.24 3.37 -5.83
CA HIS A 30 0.94 3.16 -5.20
C HIS A 30 1.06 2.31 -3.93
N GLN A 31 1.94 1.30 -3.93
CA GLN A 31 2.17 0.50 -2.72
C GLN A 31 2.71 1.34 -1.57
N SER A 32 3.67 2.21 -1.85
CA SER A 32 4.23 3.09 -0.81
C SER A 32 3.22 4.11 -0.32
N ARG A 33 2.39 4.65 -1.19
CA ARG A 33 1.33 5.55 -0.78
C ARG A 33 0.30 4.83 0.08
N ALA A 34 0.03 3.56 -0.20
CA ALA A 34 -0.85 2.77 0.65
C ALA A 34 -0.29 2.66 2.06
N GLU A 35 1.01 2.37 2.20
CA GLU A 35 1.65 2.31 3.52
C GLU A 35 1.56 3.66 4.23
N TYR A 36 1.79 4.75 3.50
CA TYR A 36 1.64 6.10 4.04
C TYR A 36 0.23 6.30 4.63
N PHE A 37 -0.80 5.97 3.87
CA PHE A 37 -2.18 6.13 4.35
C PHE A 37 -2.50 5.22 5.53
N LEU A 38 -1.97 3.99 5.54
CA LEU A 38 -2.17 3.08 6.68
C LEU A 38 -1.61 3.67 7.97
N LEU A 39 -0.43 4.28 7.90
CA LEU A 39 0.17 4.90 9.08
C LEU A 39 -0.63 6.11 9.58
N LEU A 40 -1.38 6.76 8.69
CA LEU A 40 -2.26 7.87 9.06
C LEU A 40 -3.63 7.39 9.51
N GLY A 41 -3.87 6.08 9.53
CA GLY A 41 -5.18 5.53 9.88
C GLY A 41 -6.23 5.68 8.80
N GLN A 42 -5.81 5.99 7.57
CA GLN A 42 -6.73 6.21 6.45
C GLN A 42 -6.83 4.96 5.60
N ASN A 43 -7.45 3.92 6.16
CA ASN A 43 -7.45 2.59 5.57
C ASN A 43 -8.15 2.53 4.22
N GLU A 44 -9.22 3.28 4.04
CA GLU A 44 -9.95 3.26 2.77
C GLU A 44 -9.14 3.90 1.64
N ARG A 45 -8.40 4.96 1.95
CA ARG A 45 -7.49 5.56 0.96
C ARG A 45 -6.36 4.61 0.60
N ALA A 46 -5.87 3.84 1.59
CA ALA A 46 -4.85 2.83 1.32
C ALA A 46 -5.39 1.77 0.37
N LEU A 47 -6.61 1.32 0.56
CA LEU A 47 -7.24 0.35 -0.35
C LEU A 47 -7.32 0.89 -1.77
N ASN A 48 -7.69 2.17 -1.93
CA ASN A 48 -7.76 2.78 -3.26
C ASN A 48 -6.42 2.75 -3.96
N GLN A 49 -5.33 3.04 -3.24
CA GLN A 49 -4.00 2.98 -3.80
C GLN A 49 -3.65 1.57 -4.25
N LEU A 50 -3.99 0.57 -3.44
CA LEU A 50 -3.71 -0.82 -3.77
C LEU A 50 -4.53 -1.29 -4.97
N GLU A 51 -5.75 -0.80 -5.12
CA GLU A 51 -6.55 -1.11 -6.31
C GLU A 51 -5.90 -0.57 -7.59
N PHE A 52 -5.36 0.65 -7.54
CA PHE A 52 -4.61 1.17 -8.68
C PHE A 52 -3.41 0.30 -9.00
N ALA A 53 -2.65 -0.10 -7.97
CA ALA A 53 -1.49 -0.95 -8.18
C ALA A 53 -1.90 -2.30 -8.77
N LEU A 54 -2.99 -2.87 -8.27
CA LEU A 54 -3.45 -4.19 -8.72
C LEU A 54 -3.78 -4.20 -10.20
N LYS A 55 -4.39 -3.14 -10.70
CA LYS A 55 -4.72 -3.02 -12.12
C LYS A 55 -3.48 -3.06 -13.01
N LEU A 56 -2.33 -2.68 -12.47
CA LEU A 56 -1.08 -2.63 -13.21
C LEU A 56 -0.29 -3.94 -13.14
N THR A 57 -0.77 -4.92 -12.37
CA THR A 57 -0.03 -6.18 -12.15
C THR A 57 -0.61 -7.36 -12.92
N GLN A 58 -1.33 -7.11 -14.01
CA GLN A 58 -2.04 -8.17 -14.73
C GLN A 58 -1.12 -9.30 -15.17
N ASN A 59 0.13 -9.00 -15.47
CA ASN A 59 1.09 -10.00 -15.95
C ASN A 59 2.08 -10.45 -14.87
N ASN A 60 1.86 -10.06 -13.61
CA ASN A 60 2.76 -10.44 -12.52
C ASN A 60 1.95 -11.00 -11.36
N PHE A 61 1.79 -12.32 -11.39
CA PHE A 61 0.98 -13.04 -10.42
C PHE A 61 1.48 -12.85 -8.99
N GLN A 62 2.80 -12.90 -8.78
CA GLN A 62 3.36 -12.79 -7.43
C GLN A 62 3.08 -11.43 -6.80
N VAL A 63 3.25 -10.36 -7.57
CA VAL A 63 2.99 -9.02 -7.07
C VAL A 63 1.49 -8.82 -6.84
N SER A 64 0.66 -9.28 -7.77
CA SER A 64 -0.79 -9.13 -7.61
C SER A 64 -1.29 -9.89 -6.38
N GLU A 65 -0.73 -11.07 -6.10
CA GLU A 65 -1.10 -11.85 -4.93
C GLU A 65 -0.75 -11.14 -3.63
N ARG A 66 0.44 -10.52 -3.58
CA ARG A 66 0.83 -9.74 -2.39
C ARG A 66 -0.11 -8.58 -2.16
N ILE A 67 -0.48 -7.88 -3.23
CA ILE A 67 -1.38 -6.74 -3.13
C ILE A 67 -2.75 -7.20 -2.65
N MET A 68 -3.29 -8.27 -3.22
CA MET A 68 -4.59 -8.80 -2.80
C MET A 68 -4.58 -9.25 -1.34
N THR A 69 -3.52 -9.89 -0.89
CA THR A 69 -3.40 -10.31 0.50
C THR A 69 -3.42 -9.09 1.42
N LYS A 70 -2.67 -8.04 1.07
CA LYS A 70 -2.67 -6.82 1.85
C LYS A 70 -4.04 -6.18 1.90
N MET A 71 -4.75 -6.15 0.79
CA MET A 71 -6.11 -5.60 0.73
C MET A 71 -7.06 -6.38 1.65
N ILE A 72 -6.95 -7.70 1.67
CA ILE A 72 -7.78 -8.53 2.56
C ILE A 72 -7.50 -8.18 4.01
N GLU A 73 -6.24 -8.04 4.39
CA GLU A 73 -5.87 -7.66 5.75
C GLU A 73 -6.45 -6.31 6.15
N ILE A 74 -6.38 -5.32 5.25
CA ILE A 74 -6.90 -3.99 5.51
C ILE A 74 -8.42 -4.03 5.67
N LYS A 75 -9.11 -4.75 4.80
CA LYS A 75 -10.57 -4.88 4.89
C LYS A 75 -10.99 -5.54 6.19
N LYS A 76 -10.24 -6.52 6.65
CA LYS A 76 -10.49 -7.16 7.93
C LYS A 76 -10.35 -6.17 9.07
N GLU A 77 -9.32 -5.34 9.06
CA GLU A 77 -9.14 -4.32 10.09
C GLU A 77 -10.28 -3.29 10.08
N ILE A 78 -10.73 -2.89 8.92
CA ILE A 78 -11.87 -1.96 8.81
C ILE A 78 -13.10 -2.57 9.46
N ASN A 79 -13.40 -3.83 9.16
CA ASN A 79 -14.57 -4.50 9.72
C ASN A 79 -14.46 -4.65 11.24
N GLU A 80 -13.30 -4.98 11.76
CA GLU A 80 -13.08 -5.10 13.19
C GLU A 80 -13.25 -3.77 13.90
N SER A 81 -12.76 -2.68 13.31
CA SER A 81 -12.83 -1.36 13.92
C SER A 81 -14.26 -0.79 13.92
N ARG A 82 -15.17 -1.37 13.14
CA ARG A 82 -16.58 -0.96 13.15
C ARG A 82 -17.38 -1.61 14.29
N GLY A 83 -16.72 -2.31 15.20
CA GLY A 83 -17.35 -2.84 16.40
C GLY A 83 -18.17 -4.08 16.19
N LEU A 84 -17.84 -4.84 15.21
CA LEU A 84 -18.58 -6.08 14.90
C LEU A 84 -18.05 -7.27 15.66
#